data_dd5c5faf30e0218331f14fad56bd9126
#
_entry.id   dd5c5faf30e0218331f14fad56bd9126
#
_cell.length_a   1.000
_cell.length_b   1.000
_cell.length_c   1.000
_cell.angle_alpha   90.00
_cell.angle_beta   90.00
_cell.angle_gamma   90.00
#
_symmetry.space_group_name_H-M   'P 1'
#
loop_
_entity.id
_entity.type
_entity.pdbx_description
1 polymer ?
#
loop_
_entity_poly.entity_id
_entity_poly.type
_entity_poly.pdbx_seq_one_letter_code
_entity_poly.pdbx_strand_id
1 'polypeptide(L)'
;MKKVNKNIKNFIILMLLLISYNKFIFAFEIYPELGHQRAGTSALTFLKIGIGSRAASMGGAFISIADDASCLYWNPAGAAQMEKSEFYTSRIDWPADIKYEYLSFVYKFSQNYSFGISGGFLHTDAMEVTTEYMPHGTGEKFYFNDYFLAVTAAQKITKQFSWGLTLKYVEENIADVSSSTPMMDIGTYYWTGFKSLRFAVSLINFGPNVSLDGKYDKRVIEGGTIQEKYKEFPLPTIFRIGSAMEIIDTDFNKLTVSCQLNHPIDNSETFSIGIEEIIFHKLFLRGGIDLNNAEEDFSLGFGVKLPLGKRNFLFDYSFSKMQYLTDVQRLTLKLTL
;
A
#
# COMPACT_ATOMS: atom_id res chain seq x y z
N MET A 1 16.11 -13.86 32.00
CA MET A 1 16.33 -12.41 31.83
C MET A 1 17.57 -12.02 31.02
N LYS A 2 18.78 -12.61 31.24
CA LYS A 2 20.00 -12.23 30.48
C LYS A 2 19.94 -12.48 28.94
N LYS A 3 19.21 -13.51 28.45
CA LYS A 3 19.09 -13.85 27.02
C LYS A 3 18.19 -12.87 26.24
N VAL A 4 17.11 -12.38 26.86
CA VAL A 4 16.17 -11.39 26.29
C VAL A 4 16.89 -10.07 26.05
N ASN A 5 17.74 -9.63 27.00
CA ASN A 5 18.48 -8.38 26.90
C ASN A 5 19.50 -8.36 25.76
N LYS A 6 20.07 -9.53 25.38
CA LYS A 6 21.01 -9.65 24.27
C LYS A 6 20.32 -9.51 22.91
N ASN A 7 19.12 -10.05 22.75
CA ASN A 7 18.37 -10.00 21.49
C ASN A 7 17.81 -8.59 21.22
N ILE A 8 17.26 -7.92 22.24
CA ILE A 8 16.82 -6.53 22.14
C ILE A 8 18.01 -5.61 21.82
N LYS A 9 19.15 -5.82 22.45
CA LYS A 9 20.37 -5.07 22.17
C LYS A 9 20.85 -5.30 20.71
N ASN A 10 20.80 -6.54 20.21
CA ASN A 10 21.17 -6.85 18.84
C ASN A 10 20.20 -6.24 17.81
N PHE A 11 18.91 -6.18 18.11
CA PHE A 11 17.92 -5.54 17.27
C PHE A 11 18.14 -4.02 17.20
N ILE A 12 18.35 -3.38 18.35
CA ILE A 12 18.67 -1.94 18.41
C ILE A 12 19.96 -1.66 17.63
N ILE A 13 20.97 -2.51 17.72
CA ILE A 13 22.22 -2.39 16.95
C ILE A 13 21.95 -2.57 15.45
N LEU A 14 21.11 -3.53 15.05
CA LEU A 14 20.74 -3.77 13.66
C LEU A 14 19.92 -2.58 13.09
N MET A 15 18.99 -2.03 13.87
CA MET A 15 18.26 -0.80 13.53
C MET A 15 19.20 0.41 13.41
N LEU A 16 20.13 0.59 14.32
CA LEU A 16 21.12 1.66 14.26
C LEU A 16 22.09 1.49 13.07
N LEU A 17 22.46 0.25 12.72
CA LEU A 17 23.25 -0.04 11.52
C LEU A 17 22.47 0.25 10.25
N LEU A 18 21.17 -0.06 10.16
CA LEU A 18 20.32 0.31 9.03
C LEU A 18 20.20 1.84 8.86
N ILE A 19 20.06 2.57 9.96
CA ILE A 19 20.01 4.05 9.94
C ILE A 19 21.36 4.68 9.56
N SER A 20 22.48 4.08 9.96
CA SER A 20 23.83 4.56 9.63
C SER A 20 24.27 4.22 8.20
N TYR A 21 23.64 3.23 7.56
CA TYR A 21 23.98 2.75 6.22
C TYR A 21 23.49 3.66 5.08
N ASN A 22 22.54 4.57 5.36
CA ASN A 22 22.01 5.52 4.36
C ASN A 22 23.05 6.47 3.75
N LYS A 23 24.25 6.56 4.30
CA LYS A 23 25.36 7.33 3.71
C LYS A 23 26.29 6.52 2.78
N PHE A 24 26.12 5.19 2.69
CA PHE A 24 27.03 4.31 1.93
C PHE A 24 26.42 3.72 0.64
N ILE A 25 25.11 3.91 0.39
CA ILE A 25 24.42 3.33 -0.79
C ILE A 25 24.49 4.27 -2.04
N PHE A 26 25.36 5.24 -2.06
CA PHE A 26 25.50 6.18 -3.18
C PHE A 26 26.29 5.64 -4.38
N ALA A 27 26.41 4.34 -4.60
CA ALA A 27 27.30 3.83 -5.66
C ALA A 27 26.81 2.63 -6.46
N PHE A 28 25.51 2.33 -6.52
CA PHE A 28 25.03 1.28 -7.43
C PHE A 28 23.73 1.70 -8.11
N GLU A 29 23.83 2.34 -9.27
CA GLU A 29 22.79 2.30 -10.30
C GLU A 29 22.70 0.86 -10.82
N ILE A 30 22.04 -0.03 -10.05
CA ILE A 30 21.93 -1.46 -10.40
C ILE A 30 20.81 -1.70 -11.41
N TYR A 31 19.89 -0.75 -11.57
CA TYR A 31 18.68 -0.95 -12.37
C TYR A 31 18.65 -0.01 -13.57
N PRO A 32 18.35 -0.51 -14.78
CA PRO A 32 18.03 0.35 -15.90
C PRO A 32 16.74 1.13 -15.56
N GLU A 33 16.75 2.42 -15.69
CA GLU A 33 15.59 3.31 -15.53
C GLU A 33 14.59 3.08 -16.67
N LEU A 34 13.84 1.99 -16.64
CA LEU A 34 12.90 1.61 -17.71
C LEU A 34 11.59 2.41 -17.67
N GLY A 35 11.17 2.90 -16.50
CA GLY A 35 9.87 3.57 -16.29
C GLY A 35 9.91 5.09 -16.19
N HIS A 36 11.03 5.70 -15.92
CA HIS A 36 11.18 7.13 -15.56
C HIS A 36 10.57 8.11 -16.58
N GLN A 37 10.59 7.78 -17.86
CA GLN A 37 10.04 8.62 -18.94
C GLN A 37 8.51 8.73 -18.92
N ARG A 38 7.80 7.92 -18.10
CA ARG A 38 6.34 7.88 -18.01
C ARG A 38 5.79 8.40 -16.68
N ALA A 39 6.63 8.97 -15.82
CA ALA A 39 6.19 9.51 -14.55
C ALA A 39 5.07 10.55 -14.75
N GLY A 40 3.99 10.43 -13.95
CA GLY A 40 2.84 11.34 -14.00
C GLY A 40 1.90 11.15 -15.20
N THR A 41 1.97 10.00 -15.91
CA THR A 41 1.11 9.75 -17.08
C THR A 41 -0.09 8.84 -16.79
N SER A 42 -0.26 8.34 -15.58
CA SER A 42 -1.42 7.54 -15.15
C SER A 42 -2.49 8.40 -14.51
N ALA A 43 -3.76 8.00 -14.68
CA ALA A 43 -4.88 8.49 -13.89
C ALA A 43 -5.00 7.71 -12.56
N LEU A 44 -5.89 8.14 -11.66
CA LEU A 44 -6.25 7.43 -10.43
C LEU A 44 -5.04 7.08 -9.54
N THR A 45 -4.09 8.01 -9.47
CA THR A 45 -2.79 7.79 -8.81
C THR A 45 -2.87 7.57 -7.31
N PHE A 46 -4.00 7.94 -6.66
CA PHE A 46 -4.26 7.66 -5.26
C PHE A 46 -4.20 6.15 -4.92
N LEU A 47 -4.45 5.28 -5.89
CA LEU A 47 -4.32 3.83 -5.76
C LEU A 47 -2.86 3.35 -5.56
N LYS A 48 -1.87 4.22 -5.71
CA LYS A 48 -0.46 3.93 -5.39
C LYS A 48 -0.10 4.22 -3.93
N ILE A 49 -0.93 4.96 -3.21
CA ILE A 49 -0.71 5.26 -1.79
C ILE A 49 -0.84 3.97 -0.98
N GLY A 50 0.28 3.48 -0.45
CA GLY A 50 0.33 2.25 0.33
C GLY A 50 -0.49 2.35 1.61
N ILE A 51 -1.47 1.45 1.78
CA ILE A 51 -2.35 1.41 2.94
C ILE A 51 -1.75 0.61 4.09
N GLY A 52 -2.15 0.96 5.31
CA GLY A 52 -1.86 0.20 6.51
C GLY A 52 -0.48 0.45 7.11
N SER A 53 -0.46 0.61 8.44
CA SER A 53 0.76 0.92 9.17
C SER A 53 1.80 -0.19 9.11
N ARG A 54 1.37 -1.48 9.11
CA ARG A 54 2.28 -2.62 9.06
C ARG A 54 3.06 -2.67 7.74
N ALA A 55 2.38 -2.53 6.62
CA ALA A 55 3.00 -2.56 5.30
C ALA A 55 3.90 -1.35 5.06
N ALA A 56 3.42 -0.16 5.40
CA ALA A 56 4.18 1.07 5.25
C ALA A 56 5.45 1.07 6.10
N SER A 57 5.38 0.65 7.38
CA SER A 57 6.56 0.59 8.25
C SER A 57 7.63 -0.39 7.78
N MET A 58 7.30 -1.29 6.86
CA MET A 58 8.24 -2.21 6.22
C MET A 58 8.72 -1.71 4.83
N GLY A 59 8.57 -0.41 4.54
CA GLY A 59 8.94 0.18 3.24
C GLY A 59 8.14 -0.40 2.07
N GLY A 60 6.94 -0.95 2.31
CA GLY A 60 6.13 -1.61 1.28
C GLY A 60 6.55 -3.05 0.95
N ALA A 61 7.58 -3.63 1.57
CA ALA A 61 8.00 -5.03 1.37
C ALA A 61 7.01 -6.01 2.02
N PHE A 62 5.79 -6.09 1.51
CA PHE A 62 4.67 -6.69 2.25
C PHE A 62 3.95 -7.84 1.55
N ILE A 63 3.93 -7.95 0.21
CA ILE A 63 3.09 -8.92 -0.51
C ILE A 63 3.35 -10.38 -0.12
N SER A 64 4.55 -10.71 0.34
CA SER A 64 4.96 -12.05 0.78
C SER A 64 4.68 -12.34 2.26
N ILE A 65 4.22 -11.34 3.02
CA ILE A 65 3.83 -11.44 4.43
C ILE A 65 2.39 -10.93 4.67
N ALA A 66 1.64 -10.67 3.60
CA ALA A 66 0.26 -10.18 3.63
C ALA A 66 -0.69 -11.28 4.15
N ASP A 67 -0.77 -11.44 5.48
CA ASP A 67 -1.53 -12.45 6.20
C ASP A 67 -2.62 -11.83 7.11
N ASP A 68 -2.96 -10.56 6.87
CA ASP A 68 -4.06 -9.83 7.52
C ASP A 68 -5.00 -9.19 6.47
N ALA A 69 -6.11 -8.58 6.89
CA ALA A 69 -7.13 -8.09 5.97
C ALA A 69 -6.67 -6.92 5.06
N SER A 70 -5.49 -6.32 5.28
CA SER A 70 -4.88 -5.41 4.33
C SER A 70 -4.38 -6.12 3.05
N CYS A 71 -4.29 -7.45 3.07
CA CYS A 71 -3.94 -8.26 1.90
C CYS A 71 -4.86 -8.00 0.70
N LEU A 72 -6.13 -7.58 0.94
CA LEU A 72 -7.07 -7.27 -0.15
C LEU A 72 -6.59 -6.13 -1.05
N TYR A 73 -5.71 -5.27 -0.54
CA TYR A 73 -5.05 -4.21 -1.30
C TYR A 73 -3.68 -4.66 -1.86
N TRP A 74 -2.88 -5.38 -1.04
CA TRP A 74 -1.49 -5.67 -1.39
C TRP A 74 -1.31 -6.90 -2.26
N ASN A 75 -1.97 -8.00 -1.87
CA ASN A 75 -1.93 -9.30 -2.54
C ASN A 75 -3.17 -10.11 -2.18
N PRO A 76 -4.17 -10.23 -3.04
CA PRO A 76 -5.42 -10.92 -2.71
C PRO A 76 -5.25 -12.39 -2.30
N ALA A 77 -4.17 -13.06 -2.72
CA ALA A 77 -3.88 -14.42 -2.30
C ALA A 77 -3.58 -14.54 -0.79
N GLY A 78 -3.20 -13.43 -0.14
CA GLY A 78 -2.98 -13.36 1.31
C GLY A 78 -4.23 -13.70 2.12
N ALA A 79 -5.43 -13.40 1.61
CA ALA A 79 -6.67 -13.75 2.29
C ALA A 79 -6.85 -15.27 2.48
N ALA A 80 -6.26 -16.09 1.61
CA ALA A 80 -6.25 -17.55 1.78
C ALA A 80 -5.31 -18.04 2.88
N GLN A 81 -4.31 -17.20 3.29
CA GLN A 81 -3.37 -17.51 4.38
C GLN A 81 -3.98 -17.22 5.76
N MET A 82 -5.01 -16.40 5.84
CA MET A 82 -5.66 -16.04 7.09
C MET A 82 -6.35 -17.25 7.73
N GLU A 83 -6.22 -17.37 9.04
CA GLU A 83 -6.86 -18.47 9.82
C GLU A 83 -8.25 -18.10 10.32
N LYS A 84 -8.51 -16.81 10.50
CA LYS A 84 -9.75 -16.27 11.08
C LYS A 84 -10.28 -15.11 10.26
N SER A 85 -11.55 -14.81 10.42
CA SER A 85 -12.17 -13.61 9.89
C SER A 85 -11.63 -12.38 10.61
N GLU A 86 -11.46 -11.27 9.87
CA GLU A 86 -10.82 -10.08 10.41
C GLU A 86 -11.43 -8.82 9.82
N PHE A 87 -11.66 -7.85 10.68
CA PHE A 87 -11.99 -6.48 10.34
C PHE A 87 -10.75 -5.60 10.46
N TYR A 88 -10.57 -4.70 9.51
CA TYR A 88 -9.39 -3.86 9.40
C TYR A 88 -9.77 -2.46 8.96
N THR A 89 -9.21 -1.44 9.61
CA THR A 89 -9.33 -0.04 9.18
C THR A 89 -8.00 0.66 9.32
N SER A 90 -7.71 1.56 8.40
CA SER A 90 -6.50 2.37 8.40
C SER A 90 -6.82 3.79 7.98
N ARG A 91 -6.22 4.75 8.67
CA ARG A 91 -6.21 6.16 8.32
C ARG A 91 -4.79 6.60 8.00
N ILE A 92 -4.65 7.38 6.97
CA ILE A 92 -3.40 7.92 6.45
C ILE A 92 -3.55 9.44 6.40
N ASP A 93 -2.68 10.14 7.10
CA ASP A 93 -2.53 11.59 6.98
C ASP A 93 -1.40 11.82 5.95
N TRP A 94 -1.81 12.18 4.72
CA TRP A 94 -0.94 12.39 3.56
C TRP A 94 -0.55 13.87 3.43
N PRO A 95 0.57 14.23 2.78
CA PRO A 95 0.94 15.63 2.53
C PRO A 95 -0.18 16.45 1.92
N ALA A 96 -0.14 17.77 2.12
CA ALA A 96 -1.14 18.75 1.66
C ALA A 96 -2.55 18.54 2.27
N ASP A 97 -2.61 18.10 3.53
CA ASP A 97 -3.86 17.87 4.27
C ASP A 97 -4.83 16.87 3.62
N ILE A 98 -4.29 16.02 2.73
CA ILE A 98 -5.03 14.92 2.13
C ILE A 98 -5.21 13.82 3.18
N LYS A 99 -6.43 13.30 3.28
CA LYS A 99 -6.78 12.21 4.18
C LYS A 99 -7.21 11.00 3.36
N TYR A 100 -6.70 9.83 3.72
CA TYR A 100 -7.08 8.59 3.06
C TYR A 100 -7.48 7.56 4.09
N GLU A 101 -8.74 7.16 4.07
CA GLU A 101 -9.31 6.11 4.91
C GLU A 101 -9.50 4.82 4.11
N TYR A 102 -9.13 3.71 4.73
CA TYR A 102 -9.30 2.37 4.17
C TYR A 102 -10.03 1.47 5.16
N LEU A 103 -10.94 0.67 4.63
CA LEU A 103 -11.72 -0.29 5.38
C LEU A 103 -11.71 -1.63 4.66
N SER A 104 -11.53 -2.74 5.39
CA SER A 104 -11.69 -4.07 4.81
C SER A 104 -12.20 -5.08 5.82
N PHE A 105 -12.83 -6.11 5.29
CA PHE A 105 -13.29 -7.27 6.03
C PHE A 105 -13.00 -8.53 5.23
N VAL A 106 -12.31 -9.49 5.86
CA VAL A 106 -12.08 -10.82 5.30
C VAL A 106 -12.90 -11.82 6.07
N TYR A 107 -13.73 -12.54 5.35
CA TYR A 107 -14.52 -13.68 5.88
C TYR A 107 -13.81 -14.98 5.52
N LYS A 108 -13.38 -15.73 6.56
CA LYS A 108 -12.81 -17.07 6.41
C LYS A 108 -13.94 -18.07 6.29
N PHE A 109 -14.33 -18.39 5.04
CA PHE A 109 -15.46 -19.30 4.78
C PHE A 109 -15.10 -20.75 5.11
N SER A 110 -13.89 -21.20 4.77
CA SER A 110 -13.37 -22.54 5.06
C SER A 110 -11.85 -22.54 5.15
N GLN A 111 -11.24 -23.71 5.39
CA GLN A 111 -9.78 -23.81 5.40
C GLN A 111 -9.13 -23.38 4.08
N ASN A 112 -9.85 -23.56 2.96
CA ASN A 112 -9.32 -23.32 1.62
C ASN A 112 -9.87 -22.04 0.95
N TYR A 113 -11.01 -21.50 1.41
CA TYR A 113 -11.67 -20.38 0.75
C TYR A 113 -11.84 -19.21 1.71
N SER A 114 -11.52 -18.02 1.21
CA SER A 114 -11.75 -16.75 1.89
C SER A 114 -12.37 -15.75 0.92
N PHE A 115 -13.26 -14.92 1.42
CA PHE A 115 -13.88 -13.83 0.68
C PHE A 115 -13.61 -12.53 1.42
N GLY A 116 -13.46 -11.44 0.66
CA GLY A 116 -13.21 -10.13 1.25
C GLY A 116 -13.99 -9.03 0.56
N ILE A 117 -14.26 -7.98 1.33
CA ILE A 117 -14.74 -6.71 0.81
C ILE A 117 -13.82 -5.61 1.32
N SER A 118 -13.54 -4.63 0.49
CA SER A 118 -12.71 -3.48 0.88
C SER A 118 -13.14 -2.22 0.16
N GLY A 119 -12.78 -1.08 0.74
CA GLY A 119 -12.98 0.22 0.16
C GLY A 119 -11.98 1.21 0.70
N GLY A 120 -11.69 2.22 -0.11
CA GLY A 120 -10.85 3.35 0.28
C GLY A 120 -11.51 4.65 -0.13
N PHE A 121 -11.30 5.67 0.65
CA PHE A 121 -11.80 7.01 0.41
C PHE A 121 -10.70 8.03 0.68
N LEU A 122 -10.28 8.73 -0.37
CA LEU A 122 -9.34 9.83 -0.29
C LEU A 122 -10.11 11.13 -0.47
N HIS A 123 -9.81 12.11 0.38
CA HIS A 123 -10.47 13.42 0.28
C HIS A 123 -9.56 14.53 0.77
N THR A 124 -9.85 15.74 0.30
CA THR A 124 -9.26 16.99 0.78
C THR A 124 -10.28 17.82 1.53
N ASP A 125 -9.82 18.79 2.31
CA ASP A 125 -10.68 19.86 2.79
C ASP A 125 -11.13 20.74 1.60
N ALA A 126 -12.16 21.56 1.80
CA ALA A 126 -12.67 22.45 0.77
C ALA A 126 -11.60 23.44 0.29
N MET A 127 -11.33 23.47 -1.01
CA MET A 127 -10.37 24.37 -1.65
C MET A 127 -11.09 25.56 -2.27
N GLU A 128 -10.52 26.76 -2.16
CA GLU A 128 -11.11 27.96 -2.76
C GLU A 128 -10.80 28.05 -4.25
N VAL A 129 -11.81 28.40 -5.04
CA VAL A 129 -11.63 28.72 -6.46
C VAL A 129 -10.92 30.05 -6.58
N THR A 130 -9.77 30.05 -7.24
CA THR A 130 -8.99 31.27 -7.52
C THR A 130 -8.95 31.58 -9.01
N THR A 131 -8.88 32.84 -9.36
CA THR A 131 -8.73 33.31 -10.75
C THR A 131 -7.59 34.32 -10.83
N GLU A 132 -7.16 34.67 -12.06
CA GLU A 132 -6.17 35.73 -12.27
C GLU A 132 -6.57 37.07 -11.63
N TYR A 133 -7.85 37.38 -11.57
CA TYR A 133 -8.37 38.61 -10.98
C TYR A 133 -8.72 38.50 -9.49
N MET A 134 -8.86 37.27 -8.97
CA MET A 134 -9.18 36.99 -7.58
C MET A 134 -8.22 35.93 -7.02
N PRO A 135 -6.94 36.24 -6.83
CA PRO A 135 -5.94 35.28 -6.38
C PRO A 135 -6.11 34.81 -4.93
N HIS A 136 -6.90 35.53 -4.14
CA HIS A 136 -7.21 35.20 -2.75
C HIS A 136 -8.53 34.43 -2.59
N GLY A 137 -9.16 34.05 -3.70
CA GLY A 137 -10.42 33.28 -3.72
C GLY A 137 -11.58 34.07 -4.28
N THR A 138 -12.49 33.37 -4.97
CA THR A 138 -13.75 33.92 -5.51
C THR A 138 -14.88 33.85 -4.49
N GLY A 139 -14.69 33.12 -3.38
CA GLY A 139 -15.72 32.76 -2.42
C GLY A 139 -16.43 31.44 -2.76
N GLU A 140 -16.19 30.89 -3.95
CA GLU A 140 -16.64 29.56 -4.33
C GLU A 140 -15.63 28.50 -3.85
N LYS A 141 -16.10 27.28 -3.56
CA LYS A 141 -15.27 26.19 -3.10
C LYS A 141 -15.49 24.95 -3.95
N PHE A 142 -14.43 24.18 -4.14
CA PHE A 142 -14.49 22.87 -4.76
C PHE A 142 -13.84 21.82 -3.88
N TYR A 143 -14.08 20.54 -4.19
CA TYR A 143 -13.59 19.38 -3.47
C TYR A 143 -12.90 18.45 -4.44
N PHE A 144 -11.88 17.75 -3.92
CA PHE A 144 -11.26 16.61 -4.58
C PHE A 144 -11.50 15.38 -3.72
N ASN A 145 -12.06 14.34 -4.31
CA ASN A 145 -12.29 13.08 -3.61
C ASN A 145 -12.26 11.89 -4.58
N ASP A 146 -11.64 10.82 -4.12
CA ASP A 146 -11.52 9.57 -4.83
C ASP A 146 -11.97 8.43 -3.94
N TYR A 147 -12.60 7.43 -4.53
CA TYR A 147 -12.96 6.23 -3.79
C TYR A 147 -12.89 4.98 -4.64
N PHE A 148 -12.75 3.86 -3.98
CA PHE A 148 -12.96 2.57 -4.61
C PHE A 148 -13.75 1.63 -3.70
N LEU A 149 -14.43 0.68 -4.33
CA LEU A 149 -15.06 -0.47 -3.70
C LEU A 149 -14.56 -1.75 -4.38
N ALA A 150 -14.30 -2.78 -3.60
CA ALA A 150 -13.70 -4.00 -4.12
C ALA A 150 -14.27 -5.25 -3.43
N VAL A 151 -14.36 -6.32 -4.21
CA VAL A 151 -14.70 -7.66 -3.73
C VAL A 151 -13.57 -8.61 -4.11
N THR A 152 -13.20 -9.49 -3.18
CA THR A 152 -12.06 -10.40 -3.31
C THR A 152 -12.50 -11.84 -3.05
N ALA A 153 -11.99 -12.76 -3.86
CA ALA A 153 -12.06 -14.19 -3.62
C ALA A 153 -10.65 -14.78 -3.62
N ALA A 154 -10.33 -15.61 -2.63
CA ALA A 154 -9.04 -16.26 -2.52
C ALA A 154 -9.19 -17.73 -2.18
N GLN A 155 -8.29 -18.54 -2.75
CA GLN A 155 -8.31 -19.99 -2.57
C GLN A 155 -6.91 -20.54 -2.30
N LYS A 156 -6.82 -21.42 -1.32
CA LYS A 156 -5.66 -22.28 -1.08
C LYS A 156 -5.82 -23.56 -1.87
N ILE A 157 -5.09 -23.71 -2.98
CA ILE A 157 -5.18 -24.87 -3.88
C ILE A 157 -4.43 -26.07 -3.27
N THR A 158 -3.22 -25.80 -2.76
CA THR A 158 -2.41 -26.80 -2.07
C THR A 158 -1.92 -26.25 -0.73
N LYS A 159 -1.23 -27.06 0.07
CA LYS A 159 -0.59 -26.56 1.29
C LYS A 159 0.46 -25.46 1.02
N GLN A 160 1.03 -25.44 -0.18
CA GLN A 160 2.08 -24.53 -0.59
C GLN A 160 1.59 -23.36 -1.44
N PHE A 161 0.53 -23.55 -2.22
CA PHE A 161 0.12 -22.58 -3.23
C PHE A 161 -1.29 -22.05 -2.99
N SER A 162 -1.41 -20.73 -3.05
CA SER A 162 -2.68 -19.99 -2.99
C SER A 162 -2.73 -18.94 -4.08
N TRP A 163 -3.92 -18.58 -4.50
CA TRP A 163 -4.18 -17.48 -5.41
C TRP A 163 -5.38 -16.65 -4.93
N GLY A 164 -5.51 -15.46 -5.48
CA GLY A 164 -6.63 -14.56 -5.19
C GLY A 164 -6.89 -13.62 -6.33
N LEU A 165 -8.14 -13.20 -6.44
CA LEU A 165 -8.64 -12.26 -7.42
C LEU A 165 -9.49 -11.21 -6.71
N THR A 166 -9.27 -9.93 -7.06
CA THR A 166 -10.07 -8.80 -6.63
C THR A 166 -10.68 -8.12 -7.84
N LEU A 167 -11.94 -7.77 -7.77
CA LEU A 167 -12.61 -6.87 -8.70
C LEU A 167 -12.89 -5.57 -7.97
N LYS A 168 -12.49 -4.44 -8.59
CA LYS A 168 -12.65 -3.08 -8.06
C LYS A 168 -13.48 -2.22 -9.00
N TYR A 169 -14.24 -1.33 -8.42
CA TYR A 169 -14.79 -0.16 -9.10
C TYR A 169 -14.19 1.08 -8.44
N VAL A 170 -13.64 1.96 -9.26
CA VAL A 170 -12.89 3.14 -8.81
C VAL A 170 -13.50 4.37 -9.44
N GLU A 171 -13.61 5.46 -8.68
CA GLU A 171 -14.11 6.74 -9.12
C GLU A 171 -13.27 7.87 -8.54
N GLU A 172 -12.94 8.85 -9.37
CA GLU A 172 -12.22 10.08 -9.04
C GLU A 172 -13.12 11.26 -9.39
N ASN A 173 -13.25 12.21 -8.45
CA ASN A 173 -14.05 13.41 -8.62
C ASN A 173 -13.21 14.65 -8.33
N ILE A 174 -13.10 15.54 -9.32
CA ILE A 174 -12.39 16.82 -9.21
C ILE A 174 -13.35 17.93 -9.65
N ALA A 175 -13.78 18.76 -8.68
CA ALA A 175 -14.78 19.81 -8.93
C ALA A 175 -16.02 19.26 -9.64
N ASP A 176 -16.24 19.67 -10.90
CA ASP A 176 -17.43 19.31 -11.68
C ASP A 176 -17.18 18.14 -12.67
N VAL A 177 -16.00 17.53 -12.64
CA VAL A 177 -15.66 16.42 -13.54
C VAL A 177 -15.35 15.17 -12.76
N SER A 178 -15.74 14.03 -13.33
CA SER A 178 -15.50 12.72 -12.73
C SER A 178 -14.89 11.75 -13.73
N SER A 179 -14.30 10.70 -13.23
CA SER A 179 -13.90 9.55 -14.02
C SER A 179 -14.13 8.27 -13.24
N SER A 180 -14.55 7.21 -13.92
CA SER A 180 -14.74 5.92 -13.25
C SER A 180 -14.35 4.75 -14.15
N THR A 181 -13.89 3.66 -13.53
CA THR A 181 -13.46 2.47 -14.27
C THR A 181 -13.46 1.21 -13.41
N PRO A 182 -13.81 0.05 -14.00
CA PRO A 182 -13.56 -1.23 -13.35
C PRO A 182 -12.09 -1.63 -13.46
N MET A 183 -11.56 -2.27 -12.41
CA MET A 183 -10.21 -2.82 -12.36
C MET A 183 -10.21 -4.19 -11.77
N MET A 184 -9.09 -4.92 -11.96
CA MET A 184 -8.85 -6.18 -11.29
C MET A 184 -7.44 -6.29 -10.73
N ASP A 185 -7.32 -7.06 -9.63
CA ASP A 185 -6.04 -7.48 -9.07
C ASP A 185 -5.97 -8.99 -9.04
N ILE A 186 -4.79 -9.52 -9.31
CA ILE A 186 -4.49 -10.94 -9.21
C ILE A 186 -3.27 -11.11 -8.32
N GLY A 187 -3.30 -12.10 -7.45
CA GLY A 187 -2.17 -12.43 -6.60
C GLY A 187 -1.95 -13.92 -6.44
N THR A 188 -0.70 -14.26 -6.14
CA THR A 188 -0.29 -15.63 -5.80
C THR A 188 0.59 -15.62 -4.56
N TYR A 189 0.62 -16.75 -3.88
CA TYR A 189 1.41 -16.97 -2.67
C TYR A 189 1.94 -18.40 -2.66
N TYR A 190 3.25 -18.56 -2.49
CA TYR A 190 3.90 -19.85 -2.58
C TYR A 190 4.87 -20.09 -1.42
N TRP A 191 4.62 -21.14 -0.63
CA TRP A 191 5.52 -21.65 0.39
C TRP A 191 6.48 -22.68 -0.23
N THR A 192 7.78 -22.43 -0.17
CA THR A 192 8.77 -23.30 -0.82
C THR A 192 8.95 -24.65 -0.12
N GLY A 193 8.58 -24.74 1.16
CA GLY A 193 8.89 -25.88 2.02
C GLY A 193 10.30 -25.85 2.62
N PHE A 194 11.14 -24.88 2.23
CA PHE A 194 12.44 -24.66 2.87
C PHE A 194 12.27 -23.68 4.03
N LYS A 195 12.32 -24.18 5.26
CA LYS A 195 12.00 -23.38 6.46
C LYS A 195 10.67 -22.62 6.27
N SER A 196 10.70 -21.32 6.48
CA SER A 196 9.54 -20.42 6.28
C SER A 196 9.68 -19.54 5.03
N LEU A 197 10.59 -19.89 4.11
CA LEU A 197 10.78 -19.13 2.87
C LEU A 197 9.53 -19.20 2.00
N ARG A 198 9.03 -18.04 1.61
CA ARG A 198 7.87 -17.88 0.76
C ARG A 198 8.07 -16.82 -0.29
N PHE A 199 7.38 -16.99 -1.41
CA PHE A 199 7.33 -16.05 -2.51
C PHE A 199 5.89 -15.62 -2.75
N ALA A 200 5.74 -14.41 -3.25
CA ALA A 200 4.47 -13.89 -3.69
C ALA A 200 4.64 -13.05 -4.96
N VAL A 201 3.61 -13.08 -5.78
CA VAL A 201 3.52 -12.23 -6.98
C VAL A 201 2.15 -11.59 -6.98
N SER A 202 2.07 -10.30 -7.30
CA SER A 202 0.79 -9.63 -7.51
C SER A 202 0.86 -8.67 -8.70
N LEU A 203 -0.24 -8.60 -9.44
CA LEU A 203 -0.54 -7.60 -10.45
C LEU A 203 -1.78 -6.86 -9.97
N ILE A 204 -1.65 -5.58 -9.72
CA ILE A 204 -2.74 -4.76 -9.18
C ILE A 204 -3.09 -3.60 -10.10
N ASN A 205 -4.34 -3.12 -9.96
CA ASN A 205 -4.90 -2.00 -10.72
C ASN A 205 -4.88 -2.23 -12.24
N PHE A 206 -5.10 -3.45 -12.69
CA PHE A 206 -5.18 -3.77 -14.11
C PHE A 206 -6.60 -3.50 -14.65
N GLY A 207 -6.70 -2.76 -15.77
CA GLY A 207 -7.99 -2.43 -16.38
C GLY A 207 -7.83 -1.60 -17.66
N PRO A 208 -8.95 -1.14 -18.26
CA PRO A 208 -8.92 -0.28 -19.43
C PRO A 208 -8.40 1.11 -19.13
N ASN A 209 -7.95 1.84 -20.16
CA ASN A 209 -7.68 3.26 -20.03
C ASN A 209 -8.93 4.02 -19.57
N VAL A 210 -8.74 5.12 -18.88
CA VAL A 210 -9.80 5.96 -18.33
C VAL A 210 -9.64 7.39 -18.82
N SER A 211 -10.75 8.08 -19.03
CA SER A 211 -10.82 9.52 -19.32
C SER A 211 -11.79 10.20 -18.36
N LEU A 212 -11.64 11.48 -18.17
CA LEU A 212 -12.68 12.28 -17.51
C LEU A 212 -13.97 12.23 -18.33
N ASP A 213 -15.09 12.23 -17.64
CA ASP A 213 -16.41 12.25 -18.25
C ASP A 213 -16.72 13.64 -18.84
N GLY A 214 -17.45 13.64 -19.97
CA GLY A 214 -17.87 14.87 -20.62
C GLY A 214 -16.97 15.33 -21.77
N LYS A 215 -17.03 16.61 -22.05
CA LYS A 215 -16.30 17.29 -23.11
C LYS A 215 -15.87 18.67 -22.61
N TYR A 216 -14.77 19.18 -23.13
CA TYR A 216 -14.31 20.53 -22.84
C TYR A 216 -14.33 21.40 -24.11
N ASP A 217 -14.49 22.71 -23.90
CA ASP A 217 -14.47 23.68 -24.94
C ASP A 217 -13.03 24.07 -25.29
N LYS A 218 -12.58 23.70 -26.50
CA LYS A 218 -11.26 24.03 -27.02
C LYS A 218 -11.34 25.23 -27.97
N ARG A 219 -10.61 26.30 -27.67
CA ARG A 219 -10.47 27.44 -28.59
C ARG A 219 -9.62 27.06 -29.79
N VAL A 220 -10.05 27.41 -30.99
CA VAL A 220 -9.35 27.18 -32.25
C VAL A 220 -8.67 28.46 -32.69
N ILE A 221 -7.46 28.39 -33.26
CA ILE A 221 -6.66 29.56 -33.70
C ILE A 221 -7.38 30.42 -34.74
N GLU A 222 -8.23 29.80 -35.58
CA GLU A 222 -9.03 30.50 -36.61
C GLU A 222 -10.28 31.21 -36.08
N GLY A 223 -10.49 31.20 -34.75
CA GLY A 223 -11.66 31.78 -34.09
C GLY A 223 -12.81 30.78 -33.97
N GLY A 224 -13.32 30.65 -32.77
CA GLY A 224 -14.41 29.73 -32.43
C GLY A 224 -14.02 28.74 -31.33
N THR A 225 -15.01 27.94 -30.91
CA THR A 225 -14.89 26.94 -29.88
C THR A 225 -15.39 25.62 -30.43
N ILE A 226 -14.63 24.54 -30.26
CA ILE A 226 -15.05 23.16 -30.58
C ILE A 226 -15.13 22.33 -29.31
N GLN A 227 -16.11 21.46 -29.21
CA GLN A 227 -16.18 20.50 -28.10
C GLN A 227 -15.32 19.27 -28.39
N GLU A 228 -14.35 19.02 -27.53
CA GLU A 228 -13.44 17.87 -27.63
C GLU A 228 -13.60 16.97 -26.39
N LYS A 229 -13.47 15.65 -26.57
CA LYS A 229 -13.44 14.70 -25.46
C LYS A 229 -12.11 14.79 -24.73
N TYR A 230 -12.11 14.51 -23.44
CA TYR A 230 -10.88 14.36 -22.67
C TYR A 230 -10.02 13.20 -23.19
N LYS A 231 -8.71 13.32 -23.03
CA LYS A 231 -7.78 12.25 -23.40
C LYS A 231 -7.90 11.08 -22.43
N GLU A 232 -7.62 9.90 -22.94
CA GLU A 232 -7.54 8.69 -22.15
C GLU A 232 -6.13 8.55 -21.54
N PHE A 233 -6.08 8.07 -20.29
CA PHE A 233 -4.87 7.78 -19.54
C PHE A 233 -4.85 6.33 -19.09
N PRO A 234 -3.67 5.68 -19.04
CA PRO A 234 -3.53 4.35 -18.48
C PRO A 234 -3.77 4.36 -16.97
N LEU A 235 -4.11 3.20 -16.44
CA LEU A 235 -4.25 2.99 -15.01
C LEU A 235 -2.88 2.79 -14.34
N PRO A 236 -2.74 3.05 -13.02
CA PRO A 236 -1.50 2.89 -12.28
C PRO A 236 -1.24 1.41 -11.95
N THR A 237 -1.12 0.59 -12.99
CA THR A 237 -0.88 -0.85 -12.84
C THR A 237 0.51 -1.09 -12.28
N ILE A 238 0.61 -1.95 -11.27
CA ILE A 238 1.88 -2.31 -10.63
C ILE A 238 2.01 -3.83 -10.61
N PHE A 239 3.13 -4.32 -11.12
CA PHE A 239 3.56 -5.70 -10.96
C PHE A 239 4.55 -5.79 -9.79
N ARG A 240 4.35 -6.76 -8.89
CA ARG A 240 5.17 -6.94 -7.69
C ARG A 240 5.62 -8.38 -7.55
N ILE A 241 6.88 -8.56 -7.17
CA ILE A 241 7.44 -9.85 -6.76
C ILE A 241 8.08 -9.67 -5.39
N GLY A 242 7.74 -10.53 -4.44
CA GLY A 242 8.30 -10.47 -3.09
C GLY A 242 8.68 -11.83 -2.55
N SER A 243 9.60 -11.81 -1.60
CA SER A 243 9.99 -12.97 -0.82
C SER A 243 10.11 -12.60 0.66
N ALA A 244 9.88 -13.55 1.55
CA ALA A 244 10.06 -13.36 2.97
C ALA A 244 10.45 -14.66 3.65
N MET A 245 11.17 -14.54 4.79
CA MET A 245 11.54 -15.65 5.63
C MET A 245 11.66 -15.21 7.09
N GLU A 246 11.27 -16.07 8.02
CA GLU A 246 11.59 -15.93 9.43
C GLU A 246 13.04 -16.34 9.67
N ILE A 247 13.85 -15.37 10.10
CA ILE A 247 15.28 -15.60 10.47
C ILE A 247 15.38 -16.13 11.89
N ILE A 248 14.50 -15.66 12.77
CA ILE A 248 14.36 -16.12 14.15
C ILE A 248 12.90 -16.47 14.35
N ASP A 249 12.63 -17.67 14.86
CA ASP A 249 11.30 -18.12 15.23
C ASP A 249 11.41 -18.93 16.53
N THR A 250 11.08 -18.29 17.64
CA THR A 250 11.12 -18.84 19.00
C THR A 250 9.86 -18.46 19.75
N ASP A 251 9.54 -19.12 20.85
CA ASP A 251 8.37 -18.81 21.68
C ASP A 251 8.31 -17.35 22.16
N PHE A 252 9.45 -16.67 22.22
CA PHE A 252 9.55 -15.28 22.73
C PHE A 252 9.72 -14.26 21.64
N ASN A 253 10.29 -14.64 20.49
CA ASN A 253 10.76 -13.70 19.48
C ASN A 253 10.60 -14.29 18.09
N LYS A 254 10.02 -13.52 17.18
CA LYS A 254 9.93 -13.85 15.77
C LYS A 254 10.45 -12.68 14.95
N LEU A 255 11.52 -12.91 14.19
CA LEU A 255 12.12 -11.92 13.30
C LEU A 255 11.87 -12.33 11.85
N THR A 256 11.11 -11.54 11.11
CA THR A 256 10.82 -11.73 9.70
C THR A 256 11.58 -10.69 8.88
N VAL A 257 12.20 -11.13 7.79
CA VAL A 257 12.79 -10.26 6.77
C VAL A 257 12.03 -10.47 5.48
N SER A 258 11.71 -9.37 4.81
CA SER A 258 10.99 -9.35 3.54
C SER A 258 11.69 -8.45 2.53
N CYS A 259 11.69 -8.87 1.26
CA CYS A 259 12.17 -8.10 0.13
C CYS A 259 11.10 -8.09 -0.96
N GLN A 260 10.98 -6.98 -1.69
CA GLN A 260 9.99 -6.82 -2.74
C GLN A 260 10.53 -5.94 -3.87
N LEU A 261 10.32 -6.36 -5.09
CA LEU A 261 10.51 -5.56 -6.30
C LEU A 261 9.14 -5.05 -6.77
N ASN A 262 9.03 -3.76 -7.01
CA ASN A 262 7.86 -3.12 -7.59
C ASN A 262 8.20 -2.62 -9.01
N HIS A 263 7.36 -2.95 -9.97
CA HIS A 263 7.46 -2.50 -11.35
C HIS A 263 6.15 -1.80 -11.74
N PRO A 264 6.02 -0.48 -11.48
CA PRO A 264 4.90 0.33 -11.95
C PRO A 264 5.05 0.63 -13.45
N ILE A 265 3.94 0.74 -14.18
CA ILE A 265 3.99 1.06 -15.62
C ILE A 265 4.33 2.52 -15.90
N ASP A 266 4.20 3.39 -14.91
CA ASP A 266 4.29 4.85 -15.00
C ASP A 266 5.40 5.47 -14.13
N ASN A 267 6.30 4.66 -13.59
CA ASN A 267 7.44 5.14 -12.80
C ASN A 267 8.61 4.15 -12.85
N SER A 268 9.75 4.52 -12.29
CA SER A 268 10.91 3.64 -12.11
C SER A 268 10.60 2.48 -11.18
N GLU A 269 11.30 1.37 -11.36
CA GLU A 269 11.25 0.24 -10.45
C GLU A 269 11.82 0.61 -9.08
N THR A 270 11.18 0.11 -8.02
CA THR A 270 11.66 0.25 -6.66
C THR A 270 11.93 -1.11 -6.03
N PHE A 271 12.86 -1.13 -5.07
CA PHE A 271 13.20 -2.33 -4.32
C PHE A 271 13.06 -2.08 -2.82
N SER A 272 12.05 -2.70 -2.23
CA SER A 272 11.72 -2.54 -0.83
C SER A 272 12.35 -3.63 0.02
N ILE A 273 12.86 -3.27 1.20
CA ILE A 273 13.34 -4.18 2.23
C ILE A 273 12.67 -3.84 3.55
N GLY A 274 12.08 -4.84 4.19
CA GLY A 274 11.39 -4.69 5.47
C GLY A 274 11.80 -5.72 6.50
N ILE A 275 11.76 -5.31 7.75
CA ILE A 275 12.04 -6.15 8.92
C ILE A 275 10.91 -5.99 9.92
N GLU A 276 10.34 -7.11 10.38
CA GLU A 276 9.34 -7.15 11.45
C GLU A 276 9.85 -8.01 12.59
N GLU A 277 9.92 -7.47 13.81
CA GLU A 277 10.18 -8.22 15.02
C GLU A 277 8.95 -8.28 15.89
N ILE A 278 8.53 -9.49 16.26
CA ILE A 278 7.40 -9.77 17.14
C ILE A 278 7.94 -10.25 18.48
N ILE A 279 7.66 -9.52 19.56
CA ILE A 279 8.15 -9.79 20.91
C ILE A 279 6.96 -10.26 21.76
N PHE A 280 7.08 -11.43 22.40
CA PHE A 280 6.04 -12.06 23.25
C PHE A 280 4.68 -12.19 22.56
N HIS A 281 4.63 -12.25 21.21
CA HIS A 281 3.39 -12.25 20.41
C HIS A 281 2.44 -11.06 20.68
N LYS A 282 2.95 -9.97 21.25
CA LYS A 282 2.16 -8.80 21.66
C LYS A 282 2.69 -7.47 21.15
N LEU A 283 4.00 -7.30 21.11
CA LEU A 283 4.66 -6.10 20.64
C LEU A 283 5.28 -6.34 19.28
N PHE A 284 5.03 -5.45 18.34
CA PHE A 284 5.53 -5.49 16.97
C PHE A 284 6.41 -4.28 16.76
N LEU A 285 7.62 -4.48 16.31
CA LEU A 285 8.55 -3.42 15.90
C LEU A 285 8.92 -3.63 14.45
N ARG A 286 8.88 -2.58 13.64
CA ARG A 286 9.07 -2.66 12.21
C ARG A 286 9.94 -1.54 11.70
N GLY A 287 10.70 -1.84 10.66
CA GLY A 287 11.47 -0.86 9.92
C GLY A 287 11.62 -1.30 8.47
N GLY A 288 11.67 -0.33 7.57
CA GLY A 288 11.80 -0.61 6.15
C GLY A 288 12.34 0.57 5.38
N ILE A 289 12.85 0.25 4.20
CA ILE A 289 13.34 1.22 3.21
C ILE A 289 12.82 0.80 1.83
N ASP A 290 12.56 1.77 0.97
CA ASP A 290 12.23 1.55 -0.43
C ASP A 290 13.32 2.22 -1.29
N LEU A 291 14.20 1.40 -1.83
CA LEU A 291 15.33 1.84 -2.64
C LEU A 291 14.85 2.27 -4.02
N ASN A 292 15.50 3.28 -4.59
CA ASN A 292 15.12 3.94 -5.84
C ASN A 292 13.74 4.64 -5.76
N ASN A 293 13.27 4.92 -4.56
CA ASN A 293 12.11 5.76 -4.32
C ASN A 293 12.60 7.20 -4.05
N ALA A 294 12.24 8.13 -4.94
CA ALA A 294 12.65 9.52 -4.81
C ALA A 294 11.85 10.29 -3.74
N GLU A 295 10.79 9.71 -3.22
CA GLU A 295 9.84 10.40 -2.34
C GLU A 295 10.00 10.00 -0.87
N GLU A 296 10.31 8.72 -0.58
CA GLU A 296 10.35 8.17 0.78
C GLU A 296 11.77 7.66 1.13
N ASP A 297 12.33 8.13 2.25
CA ASP A 297 13.67 7.72 2.71
C ASP A 297 13.62 6.40 3.49
N PHE A 298 12.84 6.39 4.58
CA PHE A 298 12.65 5.23 5.44
C PHE A 298 11.32 5.26 6.17
N SER A 299 10.89 4.10 6.60
CA SER A 299 9.69 3.94 7.42
C SER A 299 9.97 3.15 8.69
N LEU A 300 9.30 3.56 9.78
CA LEU A 300 9.33 2.89 11.06
C LEU A 300 7.91 2.69 11.58
N GLY A 301 7.71 1.68 12.39
CA GLY A 301 6.40 1.48 13.01
C GLY A 301 6.43 0.55 14.21
N PHE A 302 5.39 0.64 14.98
CA PHE A 302 5.15 -0.26 16.09
C PHE A 302 3.70 -0.71 16.14
N GLY A 303 3.47 -1.86 16.75
CA GLY A 303 2.12 -2.39 16.99
C GLY A 303 1.99 -3.03 18.36
N VAL A 304 0.78 -3.00 18.89
CA VAL A 304 0.45 -3.62 20.18
C VAL A 304 -0.80 -4.47 20.04
N LYS A 305 -0.68 -5.76 20.38
CA LYS A 305 -1.80 -6.71 20.37
C LYS A 305 -2.39 -6.84 21.77
N LEU A 306 -3.67 -6.55 21.88
CA LEU A 306 -4.44 -6.62 23.10
C LEU A 306 -5.46 -7.77 23.00
N PRO A 307 -5.37 -8.80 23.86
CA PRO A 307 -6.38 -9.85 23.90
C PRO A 307 -7.66 -9.32 24.55
N LEU A 308 -8.80 -9.44 23.87
CA LEU A 308 -10.13 -9.09 24.33
C LEU A 308 -11.02 -10.34 24.38
N GLY A 309 -10.87 -11.13 25.43
CA GLY A 309 -11.54 -12.43 25.57
C GLY A 309 -11.10 -13.41 24.48
N LYS A 310 -12.03 -13.82 23.58
CA LYS A 310 -11.73 -14.72 22.45
C LYS A 310 -11.23 -13.99 21.20
N ARG A 311 -11.27 -12.65 21.18
CA ARG A 311 -10.89 -11.80 20.07
C ARG A 311 -9.53 -11.15 20.32
N ASN A 312 -8.84 -10.77 19.26
CA ASN A 312 -7.61 -9.99 19.37
C ASN A 312 -7.82 -8.64 18.70
N PHE A 313 -7.46 -7.61 19.43
CA PHE A 313 -7.38 -6.25 18.92
C PHE A 313 -5.92 -5.89 18.71
N LEU A 314 -5.58 -5.36 17.56
CA LEU A 314 -4.24 -4.86 17.24
C LEU A 314 -4.34 -3.39 16.87
N PHE A 315 -3.50 -2.60 17.48
CA PHE A 315 -3.24 -1.21 17.16
C PHE A 315 -1.86 -1.10 16.55
N ASP A 316 -1.75 -0.54 15.34
CA ASP A 316 -0.48 -0.28 14.67
C ASP A 316 -0.36 1.21 14.33
N TYR A 317 0.84 1.74 14.47
CA TYR A 317 1.23 3.06 14.03
C TYR A 317 2.47 2.99 13.15
N SER A 318 2.54 3.81 12.12
CA SER A 318 3.74 3.97 11.30
C SER A 318 4.02 5.43 10.96
N PHE A 319 5.30 5.69 10.79
CA PHE A 319 5.87 6.95 10.36
C PHE A 319 6.74 6.68 9.14
N SER A 320 6.50 7.42 8.04
CA SER A 320 7.33 7.40 6.83
C SER A 320 7.97 8.77 6.64
N LYS A 321 9.29 8.78 6.58
CA LYS A 321 10.07 10.00 6.31
C LYS A 321 10.01 10.30 4.83
N MET A 322 9.49 11.48 4.47
CA MET A 322 9.47 11.96 3.10
C MET A 322 10.67 12.87 2.83
N GLN A 323 11.22 12.79 1.61
CA GLN A 323 12.41 13.55 1.24
C GLN A 323 12.09 15.04 0.97
N TYR A 324 10.96 15.32 0.34
CA TYR A 324 10.61 16.67 -0.12
C TYR A 324 9.29 17.20 0.45
N LEU A 325 8.43 16.32 0.94
CA LEU A 325 7.11 16.64 1.46
C LEU A 325 7.05 16.49 2.99
N THR A 326 5.91 16.83 3.58
CA THR A 326 5.65 16.52 5.00
C THR A 326 5.61 15.03 5.23
N ASP A 327 6.11 14.59 6.38
CA ASP A 327 6.17 13.17 6.75
C ASP A 327 4.78 12.56 6.85
N VAL A 328 4.64 11.29 6.47
CA VAL A 328 3.37 10.57 6.44
C VAL A 328 3.19 9.74 7.71
N GLN A 329 2.02 9.87 8.31
CA GLN A 329 1.63 9.08 9.47
C GLN A 329 0.44 8.18 9.12
N ARG A 330 0.47 6.96 9.64
CA ARG A 330 -0.63 6.00 9.45
C ARG A 330 -1.03 5.39 10.78
N LEU A 331 -2.31 5.26 10.96
CA LEU A 331 -2.93 4.60 12.12
C LEU A 331 -3.78 3.45 11.62
N THR A 332 -3.64 2.29 12.25
CA THR A 332 -4.36 1.08 11.85
C THR A 332 -4.97 0.39 13.06
N LEU A 333 -6.20 -0.03 12.91
CA LEU A 333 -6.92 -0.86 13.87
C LEU A 333 -7.34 -2.16 13.21
N LYS A 334 -7.14 -3.27 13.91
CA LYS A 334 -7.44 -4.61 13.44
C LYS A 334 -8.17 -5.40 14.52
N LEU A 335 -9.26 -6.04 14.14
CA LEU A 335 -10.04 -6.92 15.01
C LEU A 335 -10.16 -8.30 14.40
N THR A 336 -9.51 -9.30 15.02
CA THR A 336 -9.62 -10.71 14.64
C THR A 336 -10.77 -11.35 15.43
N LEU A 337 -11.68 -12.02 14.71
CA LEU A 337 -12.94 -12.61 15.23
C LEU A 337 -12.77 -14.06 15.66
#